data_e8eb54396ef1b7754a29d468ec118fc8
#
_entry.id   e8eb54396ef1b7754a29d468ec118fc8
#
_cell.length_a   1.000
_cell.length_b   1.000
_cell.length_c   1.000
_cell.angle_alpha   90.00
_cell.angle_beta   90.00
_cell.angle_gamma   90.00
#
_symmetry.space_group_name_H-M   'P 1'
#
loop_
_entity.id
_entity.type
_entity.pdbx_description
1 polymer ?
#
loop_
_entity_poly.entity_id
_entity_poly.type
_entity_poly.pdbx_seq_one_letter_code
_entity_poly.pdbx_strand_id
1 'polypeptide(L)'
;MTFSLNPFYNKSIRRLRQMIHAIRTRDLSLHFALDKLHGEERLLAEEINSVVNEFREKTLQQESQYQYFDTLLNTVGDCLIVSDDKGHIHWMNRMAINSLCGFRISDIDNLAAVNSSLPQLMHDLRPGTKKVTKLRVRNGNNTEEKEFSITITNFFDRGFYYKLYSLQNIHEVVQKSESEAQQQLVRVLTHEIMNSLTPIISLSDTITEGMKDDSLSQEDITQALQAINRRSSGLLHFVENYRKLQHISTPQFADVRLSELISDLRQLFPEPYFRFDIQEAEDTVHIDRSQIEQVLINLLKNAQEAVRDVKEKAITLSARTDKSQHVILIKVEDNGCGIMPEVLDRIFVPFFTTKSNGSGIGLSICRQIVSLHGGTITASSTPGKQTVFTLQLPM
;
A
#
# COMPACT_ATOMS: atom_id res chain seq x y z
N MET A 1 52.85 -46.42 51.16
CA MET A 1 53.23 -44.99 51.00
C MET A 1 52.02 -44.15 50.69
N THR A 2 51.34 -43.60 51.66
CA THR A 2 50.21 -42.68 51.47
C THR A 2 50.80 -41.32 51.15
N PHE A 3 50.72 -40.89 49.88
CA PHE A 3 51.01 -39.54 49.47
C PHE A 3 49.97 -38.63 50.14
N SER A 4 50.33 -37.98 51.23
CA SER A 4 49.60 -36.87 51.76
C SER A 4 49.71 -35.72 50.76
N LEU A 5 48.70 -35.60 49.90
CA LEU A 5 48.55 -34.43 49.01
C LEU A 5 48.56 -33.16 49.86
N ASN A 6 49.47 -32.25 49.56
CA ASN A 6 49.66 -30.95 50.20
C ASN A 6 48.30 -30.31 50.45
N PRO A 7 47.93 -29.87 51.69
CA PRO A 7 46.60 -29.24 51.98
C PRO A 7 46.24 -28.09 51.07
N PHE A 8 47.25 -27.42 50.54
CA PHE A 8 47.10 -26.39 49.50
C PHE A 8 46.47 -26.91 48.21
N TYR A 9 46.92 -28.06 47.68
CA TYR A 9 46.42 -28.65 46.43
C TYR A 9 44.95 -29.05 46.58
N ASN A 10 44.53 -29.60 47.68
CA ASN A 10 43.14 -29.98 47.92
C ASN A 10 42.20 -28.77 47.99
N LYS A 11 42.69 -27.64 48.51
CA LYS A 11 41.90 -26.40 48.63
C LYS A 11 41.72 -25.71 47.28
N SER A 12 42.74 -25.70 46.43
CA SER A 12 42.72 -25.20 45.06
C SER A 12 41.77 -25.96 44.17
N ILE A 13 41.83 -27.32 44.21
CA ILE A 13 40.89 -28.18 43.47
C ILE A 13 39.45 -27.95 43.93
N ARG A 14 39.20 -27.74 45.21
CA ARG A 14 37.85 -27.49 45.72
C ARG A 14 37.30 -26.16 45.19
N ARG A 15 38.10 -25.11 45.08
CA ARG A 15 37.72 -23.81 44.50
C ARG A 15 37.42 -23.92 43.01
N LEU A 16 38.26 -24.61 42.26
CA LEU A 16 37.99 -24.91 40.82
C LEU A 16 36.70 -25.67 40.63
N ARG A 17 36.43 -26.71 41.44
CA ARG A 17 35.14 -27.40 41.38
C ARG A 17 33.94 -26.50 41.67
N GLN A 18 34.05 -25.59 42.63
CA GLN A 18 33.01 -24.63 42.96
C GLN A 18 32.77 -23.68 41.77
N MET A 19 33.82 -23.18 41.11
CA MET A 19 33.70 -22.35 39.91
C MET A 19 33.01 -23.10 38.78
N ILE A 20 33.45 -24.33 38.48
CA ILE A 20 32.83 -25.14 37.41
C ILE A 20 31.36 -25.42 37.74
N HIS A 21 31.03 -25.68 38.99
CA HIS A 21 29.66 -25.89 39.45
C HIS A 21 28.83 -24.62 39.27
N ALA A 22 29.34 -23.44 39.71
CA ALA A 22 28.68 -22.17 39.59
C ALA A 22 28.36 -21.82 38.10
N ILE A 23 29.34 -22.01 37.21
CA ILE A 23 29.14 -21.79 35.75
C ILE A 23 28.09 -22.78 35.20
N ARG A 24 28.15 -24.05 35.58
CA ARG A 24 27.20 -25.08 35.08
C ARG A 24 25.77 -24.85 35.56
N THR A 25 25.60 -24.39 36.80
CA THR A 25 24.29 -24.10 37.39
C THR A 25 23.81 -22.68 37.13
N ARG A 26 24.62 -21.87 36.43
CA ARG A 26 24.38 -20.45 36.21
C ARG A 26 24.22 -19.62 37.49
N ASP A 27 24.74 -20.14 38.59
CA ASP A 27 24.82 -19.40 39.87
C ASP A 27 26.11 -18.60 39.89
N LEU A 28 26.07 -17.42 39.30
CA LEU A 28 27.20 -16.51 39.16
C LEU A 28 27.37 -15.60 40.41
N SER A 29 26.76 -15.95 41.54
CA SER A 29 26.94 -15.23 42.81
C SER A 29 28.28 -15.56 43.51
N LEU A 30 28.98 -16.61 43.02
CA LEU A 30 30.24 -17.04 43.60
C LEU A 30 31.29 -15.93 43.57
N HIS A 31 31.84 -15.60 44.73
CA HIS A 31 32.96 -14.68 44.92
C HIS A 31 33.86 -15.16 46.03
N PHE A 32 35.16 -15.24 45.79
CA PHE A 32 36.16 -15.59 46.80
C PHE A 32 36.74 -14.30 47.40
N ALA A 33 36.61 -14.17 48.72
CA ALA A 33 37.22 -13.06 49.47
C ALA A 33 38.75 -13.19 49.45
N LEU A 34 39.45 -12.12 49.08
CA LEU A 34 40.90 -12.07 48.89
C LEU A 34 41.67 -11.71 50.14
N ASP A 35 41.04 -11.13 51.17
CA ASP A 35 41.67 -10.49 52.34
C ASP A 35 42.51 -11.44 53.21
N LYS A 36 42.18 -12.76 53.15
CA LYS A 36 42.87 -13.77 53.96
C LYS A 36 43.73 -14.72 53.13
N LEU A 37 43.97 -14.41 51.88
CA LEU A 37 44.70 -15.25 50.91
C LEU A 37 46.04 -14.63 50.58
N HIS A 38 47.11 -15.44 50.48
CA HIS A 38 48.47 -15.00 50.20
C HIS A 38 49.09 -15.87 49.09
N GLY A 39 50.06 -15.32 48.35
CA GLY A 39 50.81 -16.03 47.32
C GLY A 39 49.92 -16.60 46.19
N GLU A 40 50.18 -17.82 45.77
CA GLU A 40 49.49 -18.50 44.67
C GLU A 40 48.00 -18.73 44.94
N GLU A 41 47.57 -18.88 46.19
CA GLU A 41 46.13 -19.01 46.53
C GLU A 41 45.35 -17.74 46.22
N ARG A 42 45.95 -16.59 46.40
CA ARG A 42 45.35 -15.30 46.11
C ARG A 42 45.26 -15.09 44.62
N LEU A 43 46.33 -15.38 43.86
CA LEU A 43 46.34 -15.30 42.41
C LEU A 43 45.24 -16.19 41.78
N LEU A 44 45.13 -17.46 42.21
CA LEU A 44 44.10 -18.36 41.73
C LEU A 44 42.68 -17.85 42.05
N ALA A 45 42.46 -17.27 43.24
CA ALA A 45 41.16 -16.73 43.61
C ALA A 45 40.82 -15.47 42.79
N GLU A 46 41.81 -14.61 42.49
CA GLU A 46 41.66 -13.44 41.62
C GLU A 46 41.29 -13.88 40.18
N GLU A 47 41.99 -14.87 39.60
CA GLU A 47 41.67 -15.41 38.27
C GLU A 47 40.27 -16.02 38.24
N ILE A 48 39.86 -16.83 39.23
CA ILE A 48 38.53 -17.42 39.31
C ILE A 48 37.46 -16.31 39.37
N ASN A 49 37.65 -15.29 40.21
CA ASN A 49 36.73 -14.16 40.33
C ASN A 49 36.64 -13.40 39.00
N SER A 50 37.75 -13.21 38.28
CA SER A 50 37.79 -12.58 36.97
C SER A 50 36.96 -13.36 35.95
N VAL A 51 37.16 -14.69 35.86
CA VAL A 51 36.41 -15.55 34.93
C VAL A 51 34.92 -15.57 35.26
N VAL A 52 34.52 -15.67 36.52
CA VAL A 52 33.12 -15.64 36.95
C VAL A 52 32.47 -14.29 36.60
N ASN A 53 33.18 -13.19 36.82
CA ASN A 53 32.71 -11.85 36.45
C ASN A 53 32.55 -11.70 34.96
N GLU A 54 33.49 -12.16 34.13
CA GLU A 54 33.37 -12.14 32.66
C GLU A 54 32.15 -12.96 32.20
N PHE A 55 31.93 -14.14 32.77
CA PHE A 55 30.74 -14.94 32.49
C PHE A 55 29.45 -14.22 32.90
N ARG A 56 29.45 -13.54 34.06
CA ARG A 56 28.30 -12.74 34.53
C ARG A 56 27.99 -11.62 33.55
N GLU A 57 28.99 -10.86 33.16
CA GLU A 57 28.83 -9.75 32.21
C GLU A 57 28.29 -10.23 30.87
N LYS A 58 28.85 -11.33 30.31
CA LYS A 58 28.36 -11.92 29.07
C LYS A 58 26.90 -12.37 29.18
N THR A 59 26.53 -13.00 30.27
CA THR A 59 25.16 -13.47 30.52
C THR A 59 24.19 -12.29 30.60
N LEU A 60 24.53 -11.27 31.39
CA LEU A 60 23.73 -10.04 31.51
C LEU A 60 23.59 -9.30 30.17
N GLN A 61 24.68 -9.25 29.42
CA GLN A 61 24.66 -8.64 28.07
C GLN A 61 23.73 -9.41 27.12
N GLN A 62 23.78 -10.75 27.13
CA GLN A 62 22.88 -11.57 26.31
C GLN A 62 21.41 -11.42 26.73
N GLU A 63 21.13 -11.41 28.03
CA GLU A 63 19.78 -11.19 28.55
C GLU A 63 19.25 -9.80 28.18
N SER A 64 20.07 -8.75 28.34
CA SER A 64 19.73 -7.38 27.95
C SER A 64 19.46 -7.28 26.46
N GLN A 65 20.28 -7.92 25.63
CA GLN A 65 20.11 -7.95 24.19
C GLN A 65 18.83 -8.69 23.78
N TYR A 66 18.53 -9.82 24.41
CA TYR A 66 17.27 -10.54 24.20
C TYR A 66 16.05 -9.68 24.58
N GLN A 67 16.05 -9.04 25.74
CA GLN A 67 14.99 -8.15 26.19
C GLN A 67 14.81 -6.95 25.25
N TYR A 68 15.91 -6.40 24.76
CA TYR A 68 15.87 -5.30 23.78
C TYR A 68 15.17 -5.74 22.48
N PHE A 69 15.54 -6.86 21.91
CA PHE A 69 14.88 -7.38 20.69
C PHE A 69 13.41 -7.76 20.94
N ASP A 70 13.11 -8.41 22.06
CA ASP A 70 11.72 -8.74 22.41
C ASP A 70 10.87 -7.46 22.56
N THR A 71 11.41 -6.42 23.18
CA THR A 71 10.73 -5.13 23.29
C THR A 71 10.53 -4.50 21.92
N LEU A 72 11.55 -4.45 21.08
CA LEU A 72 11.44 -3.91 19.72
C LEU A 72 10.36 -4.61 18.92
N LEU A 73 10.37 -5.94 18.87
CA LEU A 73 9.41 -6.72 18.10
C LEU A 73 7.98 -6.60 18.65
N ASN A 74 7.82 -6.36 19.94
CA ASN A 74 6.52 -6.15 20.57
C ASN A 74 6.01 -4.70 20.43
N THR A 75 6.87 -3.72 20.09
CA THR A 75 6.44 -2.34 19.78
C THR A 75 6.01 -2.16 18.31
N VAL A 76 6.37 -3.11 17.45
CA VAL A 76 5.88 -3.11 16.04
C VAL A 76 4.37 -3.33 16.03
N GLY A 77 3.64 -2.47 15.32
CA GLY A 77 2.19 -2.53 15.19
C GLY A 77 1.66 -3.68 14.33
N ASP A 78 2.53 -4.38 13.63
CA ASP A 78 2.19 -5.53 12.79
C ASP A 78 2.13 -6.83 13.60
N CYS A 79 1.25 -7.77 13.19
CA CYS A 79 1.26 -9.12 13.73
C CYS A 79 2.42 -9.90 13.10
N LEU A 80 3.39 -10.32 13.92
CA LEU A 80 4.55 -11.09 13.48
C LEU A 80 4.44 -12.53 13.97
N ILE A 81 4.62 -13.48 13.05
CA ILE A 81 4.57 -14.93 13.34
C ILE A 81 5.76 -15.59 12.66
N VAL A 82 6.50 -16.41 13.40
CA VAL A 82 7.61 -17.22 12.89
C VAL A 82 7.23 -18.69 12.97
N SER A 83 7.30 -19.39 11.84
CA SER A 83 7.10 -20.85 11.78
C SER A 83 8.25 -21.56 11.09
N ASP A 84 8.32 -22.87 11.27
CA ASP A 84 9.15 -23.74 10.44
C ASP A 84 8.45 -24.10 9.12
N ASP A 85 9.14 -24.91 8.30
CA ASP A 85 8.60 -25.37 7.00
C ASP A 85 7.37 -26.31 7.14
N LYS A 86 7.15 -26.87 8.32
CA LYS A 86 6.02 -27.78 8.61
C LYS A 86 4.81 -27.04 9.13
N GLY A 87 4.92 -25.72 9.39
CA GLY A 87 3.84 -24.90 9.92
C GLY A 87 3.81 -24.77 11.44
N HIS A 88 4.76 -25.39 12.18
CA HIS A 88 4.84 -25.22 13.63
C HIS A 88 5.31 -23.80 13.96
N ILE A 89 4.57 -23.12 14.81
CA ILE A 89 4.85 -21.74 15.22
C ILE A 89 5.85 -21.75 16.36
N HIS A 90 7.03 -21.18 16.11
CA HIS A 90 8.09 -21.02 17.10
C HIS A 90 7.95 -19.75 17.92
N TRP A 91 7.44 -18.67 17.30
CA TRP A 91 7.34 -17.40 17.97
C TRP A 91 6.23 -16.53 17.37
N MET A 92 5.60 -15.73 18.25
CA MET A 92 4.60 -14.71 17.90
C MET A 92 4.83 -13.49 18.79
N ASN A 93 4.72 -12.27 18.21
CA ASN A 93 4.73 -11.06 19.01
C ASN A 93 3.39 -10.87 19.76
N ARG A 94 3.37 -9.94 20.71
CA ARG A 94 2.17 -9.64 21.50
C ARG A 94 1.01 -9.14 20.64
N MET A 95 1.32 -8.38 19.56
CA MET A 95 0.29 -7.90 18.63
C MET A 95 -0.41 -9.07 17.95
N ALA A 96 0.31 -10.06 17.43
CA ALA A 96 -0.27 -11.25 16.82
C ALA A 96 -1.12 -12.05 17.82
N ILE A 97 -0.63 -12.24 19.04
CA ILE A 97 -1.37 -12.96 20.08
C ILE A 97 -2.67 -12.23 20.40
N ASN A 98 -2.61 -10.94 20.71
CA ASN A 98 -3.77 -10.18 21.19
C ASN A 98 -4.82 -9.95 20.10
N SER A 99 -4.37 -9.67 18.87
CA SER A 99 -5.26 -9.32 17.77
C SER A 99 -5.89 -10.55 17.10
N LEU A 100 -5.17 -11.67 17.00
CA LEU A 100 -5.65 -12.82 16.25
C LEU A 100 -6.37 -13.84 17.17
N CYS A 101 -5.73 -14.29 18.24
CA CYS A 101 -6.18 -15.48 18.97
C CYS A 101 -6.47 -15.21 20.45
N GLY A 102 -5.81 -14.23 21.08
CA GLY A 102 -5.85 -13.99 22.52
C GLY A 102 -4.94 -14.93 23.34
N PHE A 103 -4.33 -15.93 22.72
CA PHE A 103 -3.39 -16.89 23.33
C PHE A 103 -2.36 -17.35 22.29
N ARG A 104 -1.25 -17.96 22.75
CA ARG A 104 -0.27 -18.55 21.84
C ARG A 104 -0.81 -19.80 21.21
N ILE A 105 -0.59 -19.94 19.92
CA ILE A 105 -0.90 -21.13 19.13
C ILE A 105 0.40 -21.81 18.69
N SER A 106 0.35 -23.12 18.53
CA SER A 106 1.51 -23.94 18.19
C SER A 106 1.64 -24.25 16.71
N ASP A 107 0.59 -24.04 15.94
CA ASP A 107 0.53 -24.40 14.54
C ASP A 107 -0.27 -23.40 13.70
N ILE A 108 0.15 -23.18 12.43
CA ILE A 108 -0.52 -22.28 11.49
C ILE A 108 -1.97 -22.75 11.25
N ASP A 109 -2.22 -24.05 11.22
CA ASP A 109 -3.56 -24.59 10.97
C ASP A 109 -4.57 -24.19 12.04
N ASN A 110 -4.12 -23.93 13.26
CA ASN A 110 -4.96 -23.43 14.34
C ASN A 110 -5.47 -22.00 14.10
N LEU A 111 -4.88 -21.25 13.15
CA LEU A 111 -5.39 -19.94 12.71
C LEU A 111 -6.71 -20.04 11.93
N ALA A 112 -7.15 -21.25 11.55
CA ALA A 112 -8.47 -21.48 10.96
C ALA A 112 -9.61 -20.97 11.85
N ALA A 113 -9.41 -20.89 13.17
CA ALA A 113 -10.35 -20.30 14.10
C ALA A 113 -10.53 -18.78 13.93
N VAL A 114 -9.51 -18.07 13.41
CA VAL A 114 -9.54 -16.63 13.11
C VAL A 114 -10.17 -16.40 11.73
N ASN A 115 -9.70 -17.15 10.75
CA ASN A 115 -10.24 -17.14 9.39
C ASN A 115 -9.95 -18.51 8.75
N SER A 116 -11.00 -19.16 8.23
CA SER A 116 -10.90 -20.51 7.66
C SER A 116 -9.94 -20.62 6.47
N SER A 117 -9.74 -19.53 5.73
CA SER A 117 -8.83 -19.50 4.57
C SER A 117 -7.41 -19.06 4.92
N LEU A 118 -7.15 -18.55 6.15
CA LEU A 118 -5.85 -18.00 6.53
C LEU A 118 -4.72 -19.04 6.51
N PRO A 119 -4.87 -20.27 7.03
CA PRO A 119 -3.82 -21.27 6.97
C PRO A 119 -3.42 -21.61 5.53
N GLN A 120 -4.40 -21.91 4.68
CA GLN A 120 -4.14 -22.21 3.28
C GLN A 120 -3.44 -21.06 2.56
N LEU A 121 -3.89 -19.81 2.80
CA LEU A 121 -3.26 -18.63 2.24
C LEU A 121 -1.80 -18.48 2.71
N MET A 122 -1.50 -18.76 4.00
CA MET A 122 -0.14 -18.70 4.54
C MET A 122 0.76 -19.81 3.98
N HIS A 123 0.21 -20.98 3.69
CA HIS A 123 0.96 -22.07 3.06
C HIS A 123 1.27 -21.80 1.58
N ASP A 124 0.34 -21.19 0.85
CA ASP A 124 0.44 -20.92 -0.59
C ASP A 124 1.27 -19.66 -0.93
N LEU A 125 1.48 -18.76 0.05
CA LEU A 125 2.23 -17.53 -0.17
C LEU A 125 3.69 -17.80 -0.50
N ARG A 126 4.16 -17.20 -1.58
CA ARG A 126 5.58 -17.23 -1.96
C ARG A 126 6.36 -16.08 -1.31
N PRO A 127 7.64 -16.29 -0.95
CA PRO A 127 8.49 -15.24 -0.41
C PRO A 127 8.52 -14.01 -1.33
N GLY A 128 8.41 -12.82 -0.73
CA GLY A 128 8.39 -11.55 -1.46
C GLY A 128 7.05 -11.19 -2.08
N THR A 129 6.01 -12.03 -1.97
CA THR A 129 4.66 -11.67 -2.41
C THR A 129 3.86 -11.01 -1.29
N LYS A 130 2.95 -10.12 -1.68
CA LYS A 130 2.02 -9.43 -0.78
C LYS A 130 0.59 -9.83 -1.16
N LYS A 131 -0.22 -10.22 -0.18
CA LYS A 131 -1.63 -10.53 -0.40
C LYS A 131 -2.49 -9.83 0.63
N VAL A 132 -3.61 -9.27 0.18
CA VAL A 132 -4.58 -8.62 1.06
C VAL A 132 -5.74 -9.58 1.32
N THR A 133 -6.16 -9.68 2.59
CA THR A 133 -7.29 -10.51 3.01
C THR A 133 -8.02 -9.88 4.19
N LYS A 134 -9.29 -10.24 4.37
CA LYS A 134 -10.07 -9.84 5.53
C LYS A 134 -9.91 -10.85 6.64
N LEU A 135 -9.55 -10.38 7.82
CA LEU A 135 -9.41 -11.19 9.02
C LEU A 135 -10.36 -10.72 10.12
N ARG A 136 -10.87 -11.67 10.88
CA ARG A 136 -11.61 -11.37 12.11
C ARG A 136 -10.60 -11.09 13.22
N VAL A 137 -10.64 -9.88 13.74
CA VAL A 137 -9.73 -9.41 14.80
C VAL A 137 -10.50 -9.21 16.07
N ARG A 138 -9.94 -9.68 17.16
CA ARG A 138 -10.50 -9.47 18.50
C ARG A 138 -10.14 -8.07 19.00
N ASN A 139 -11.16 -7.26 19.27
CA ASN A 139 -11.02 -5.95 19.89
C ASN A 139 -11.79 -5.95 21.23
N GLY A 140 -11.08 -6.30 22.31
CA GLY A 140 -11.71 -6.53 23.62
C GLY A 140 -12.72 -7.68 23.58
N ASN A 141 -14.01 -7.38 23.83
CA ASN A 141 -15.10 -8.36 23.77
C ASN A 141 -15.79 -8.47 22.40
N ASN A 142 -15.42 -7.60 21.45
CA ASN A 142 -16.02 -7.58 20.11
C ASN A 142 -15.07 -8.21 19.09
N THR A 143 -15.63 -8.82 18.06
CA THR A 143 -14.89 -9.30 16.90
C THR A 143 -15.22 -8.40 15.72
N GLU A 144 -14.22 -7.79 15.12
CA GLU A 144 -14.34 -6.92 13.96
C GLU A 144 -13.63 -7.54 12.76
N GLU A 145 -14.19 -7.36 11.59
CA GLU A 145 -13.52 -7.76 10.35
C GLU A 145 -12.66 -6.60 9.85
N LYS A 146 -11.35 -6.83 9.72
CA LYS A 146 -10.38 -5.81 9.28
C LYS A 146 -9.55 -6.35 8.12
N GLU A 147 -9.11 -5.45 7.26
CA GLU A 147 -8.25 -5.80 6.13
C GLU A 147 -6.78 -5.84 6.55
N PHE A 148 -6.13 -6.96 6.23
CA PHE A 148 -4.72 -7.19 6.49
C PHE A 148 -3.96 -7.46 5.20
N SER A 149 -2.79 -6.86 5.12
CA SER A 149 -1.78 -7.20 4.15
C SER A 149 -0.84 -8.24 4.75
N ILE A 150 -0.71 -9.39 4.11
CA ILE A 150 0.16 -10.47 4.55
C ILE A 150 1.37 -10.53 3.64
N THR A 151 2.56 -10.51 4.23
CA THR A 151 3.83 -10.75 3.55
C THR A 151 4.58 -11.88 4.21
N ILE A 152 5.40 -12.59 3.41
CA ILE A 152 6.23 -13.70 3.91
C ILE A 152 7.69 -13.44 3.54
N THR A 153 8.58 -13.69 4.48
CA THR A 153 10.02 -13.67 4.30
C THR A 153 10.63 -14.94 4.86
N ASN A 154 11.47 -15.61 4.08
CA ASN A 154 12.19 -16.78 4.54
C ASN A 154 13.55 -16.38 5.10
N PHE A 155 13.97 -17.03 6.17
CA PHE A 155 15.31 -16.89 6.70
C PHE A 155 15.84 -18.24 7.18
N PHE A 156 17.16 -18.33 7.34
CA PHE A 156 17.85 -19.56 7.72
C PHE A 156 18.63 -19.29 9.02
N ASP A 157 18.42 -20.12 10.04
CA ASP A 157 19.16 -20.06 11.29
C ASP A 157 19.51 -21.46 11.78
N ARG A 158 20.77 -21.66 12.20
CA ARG A 158 21.31 -22.90 12.80
C ARG A 158 20.97 -24.21 12.07
N GLY A 159 20.89 -24.16 10.73
CA GLY A 159 20.60 -25.36 9.93
C GLY A 159 19.11 -25.59 9.64
N PHE A 160 18.22 -24.68 10.06
CA PHE A 160 16.78 -24.78 9.84
C PHE A 160 16.25 -23.60 9.04
N TYR A 161 15.25 -23.85 8.21
CA TYR A 161 14.50 -22.83 7.47
C TYR A 161 13.31 -22.36 8.29
N TYR A 162 13.13 -21.06 8.33
CA TYR A 162 12.02 -20.41 8.99
C TYR A 162 11.29 -19.45 8.05
N LYS A 163 10.01 -19.27 8.30
CA LYS A 163 9.14 -18.33 7.61
C LYS A 163 8.67 -17.27 8.60
N LEU A 164 8.95 -16.01 8.29
CA LEU A 164 8.41 -14.86 9.01
C LEU A 164 7.20 -14.33 8.24
N TYR A 165 6.04 -14.39 8.86
CA TYR A 165 4.83 -13.76 8.37
C TYR A 165 4.64 -12.42 9.07
N SER A 166 4.43 -11.36 8.29
CA SER A 166 4.00 -10.05 8.78
C SER A 166 2.59 -9.78 8.26
N LEU A 167 1.66 -9.58 9.20
CA LEU A 167 0.27 -9.23 8.91
C LEU A 167 0.06 -7.79 9.37
N GLN A 168 0.02 -6.88 8.41
CA GLN A 168 -0.16 -5.45 8.62
C GLN A 168 -1.63 -5.09 8.51
N ASN A 169 -2.19 -4.47 9.55
CA ASN A 169 -3.54 -3.91 9.48
C ASN A 169 -3.54 -2.68 8.56
N ILE A 170 -4.19 -2.79 7.41
CA ILE A 170 -4.30 -1.69 6.45
C ILE A 170 -5.66 -0.98 6.52
N HIS A 171 -6.58 -1.49 7.33
CA HIS A 171 -7.95 -0.99 7.41
C HIS A 171 -8.00 0.50 7.82
N GLU A 172 -7.24 0.91 8.83
CA GLU A 172 -7.20 2.31 9.28
C GLU A 172 -6.57 3.24 8.25
N VAL A 173 -5.51 2.77 7.56
CA VAL A 173 -4.82 3.55 6.52
C VAL A 173 -5.74 3.74 5.31
N VAL A 174 -6.44 2.68 4.89
CA VAL A 174 -7.39 2.72 3.79
C VAL A 174 -8.59 3.61 4.15
N GLN A 175 -9.21 3.39 5.31
CA GLN A 175 -10.34 4.23 5.77
C GLN A 175 -9.96 5.71 5.91
N LYS A 176 -8.78 6.00 6.44
CA LYS A 176 -8.30 7.38 6.55
C LYS A 176 -8.11 8.01 5.17
N SER A 177 -7.48 7.29 4.24
CA SER A 177 -7.29 7.73 2.86
C SER A 177 -8.63 7.94 2.14
N GLU A 178 -9.59 7.03 2.31
CA GLU A 178 -10.93 7.16 1.75
C GLU A 178 -11.69 8.35 2.35
N SER A 179 -11.63 8.52 3.68
CA SER A 179 -12.26 9.65 4.37
C SER A 179 -11.65 10.99 3.95
N GLU A 180 -10.33 11.08 3.83
CA GLU A 180 -9.64 12.29 3.34
C GLU A 180 -10.03 12.60 1.89
N ALA A 181 -10.07 11.59 1.02
CA ALA A 181 -10.53 11.75 -0.36
C ALA A 181 -11.99 12.20 -0.42
N GLN A 182 -12.87 11.63 0.41
CA GLN A 182 -14.28 12.01 0.49
C GLN A 182 -14.46 13.45 1.02
N GLN A 183 -13.72 13.84 2.05
CA GLN A 183 -13.74 15.22 2.56
C GLN A 183 -13.24 16.21 1.52
N GLN A 184 -12.20 15.87 0.77
CA GLN A 184 -11.69 16.70 -0.31
C GLN A 184 -12.73 16.85 -1.43
N LEU A 185 -13.45 15.79 -1.79
CA LEU A 185 -14.56 15.83 -2.75
C LEU A 185 -15.68 16.75 -2.27
N VAL A 186 -16.11 16.65 -1.00
CA VAL A 186 -17.14 17.52 -0.42
C VAL A 186 -16.71 18.98 -0.45
N ARG A 187 -15.44 19.27 -0.15
CA ARG A 187 -14.90 20.64 -0.21
C ARG A 187 -14.95 21.20 -1.62
N VAL A 188 -14.52 20.42 -2.62
CA VAL A 188 -14.58 20.84 -4.04
C VAL A 188 -16.02 21.07 -4.48
N LEU A 189 -16.94 20.16 -4.13
CA LEU A 189 -18.37 20.28 -4.41
C LEU A 189 -18.94 21.58 -3.85
N THR A 190 -18.70 21.83 -2.56
CA THR A 190 -19.21 23.03 -1.90
C THR A 190 -18.68 24.30 -2.57
N HIS A 191 -17.39 24.31 -2.92
CA HIS A 191 -16.76 25.46 -3.58
C HIS A 191 -17.34 25.72 -4.97
N GLU A 192 -17.50 24.70 -5.81
CA GLU A 192 -18.05 24.83 -7.17
C GLU A 192 -19.55 25.20 -7.18
N ILE A 193 -20.33 24.64 -6.22
CA ILE A 193 -21.72 25.01 -6.03
C ILE A 193 -21.81 26.51 -5.64
N MET A 194 -21.03 26.95 -4.66
CA MET A 194 -21.03 28.35 -4.22
C MET A 194 -20.58 29.32 -5.32
N ASN A 195 -19.53 28.96 -6.07
CA ASN A 195 -19.04 29.73 -7.21
C ASN A 195 -20.07 29.87 -8.35
N SER A 196 -20.99 28.93 -8.47
CA SER A 196 -22.04 28.94 -9.48
C SER A 196 -23.32 29.65 -8.98
N LEU A 197 -23.74 29.37 -7.73
CA LEU A 197 -24.97 29.94 -7.15
C LEU A 197 -24.86 31.39 -6.78
N THR A 198 -23.74 31.85 -6.21
CA THR A 198 -23.58 33.26 -5.77
C THR A 198 -23.79 34.27 -6.91
N PRO A 199 -23.17 34.08 -8.12
CA PRO A 199 -23.45 34.96 -9.25
C PRO A 199 -24.89 34.87 -9.78
N ILE A 200 -25.52 33.69 -9.72
CA ILE A 200 -26.91 33.49 -10.16
C ILE A 200 -27.83 34.30 -9.28
N ILE A 201 -27.68 34.21 -7.94
CA ILE A 201 -28.47 34.96 -6.98
C ILE A 201 -28.25 36.46 -7.18
N SER A 202 -26.98 36.93 -7.23
CA SER A 202 -26.65 38.33 -7.41
C SER A 202 -27.24 38.94 -8.70
N LEU A 203 -27.13 38.20 -9.83
CA LEU A 203 -27.71 38.64 -11.11
C LEU A 203 -29.25 38.67 -11.06
N SER A 204 -29.86 37.68 -10.40
CA SER A 204 -31.30 37.63 -10.20
C SER A 204 -31.82 38.81 -9.37
N ASP A 205 -31.12 39.16 -8.29
CA ASP A 205 -31.43 40.31 -7.44
C ASP A 205 -31.29 41.61 -8.22
N THR A 206 -30.18 41.78 -8.96
CA THR A 206 -29.94 42.94 -9.82
C THR A 206 -31.05 43.13 -10.86
N ILE A 207 -31.47 42.07 -11.54
CA ILE A 207 -32.58 42.10 -12.49
C ILE A 207 -33.87 42.51 -11.76
N THR A 208 -34.16 41.92 -10.61
CA THR A 208 -35.39 42.18 -9.85
C THR A 208 -35.48 43.60 -9.36
N GLU A 209 -34.38 44.18 -8.86
CA GLU A 209 -34.28 45.57 -8.42
C GLU A 209 -34.38 46.54 -9.60
N GLY A 210 -33.58 46.33 -10.66
CA GLY A 210 -33.56 47.21 -11.82
C GLY A 210 -34.87 47.20 -12.63
N MET A 211 -35.65 46.15 -12.59
CA MET A 211 -37.01 46.11 -13.14
C MET A 211 -38.02 46.92 -12.33
N LYS A 212 -37.84 47.10 -11.01
CA LYS A 212 -38.69 47.96 -10.18
C LYS A 212 -38.47 49.43 -10.42
N ASP A 213 -37.22 49.81 -10.66
CA ASP A 213 -36.78 51.18 -10.81
C ASP A 213 -36.69 51.63 -12.29
N ASP A 214 -37.06 50.77 -13.22
CA ASP A 214 -36.97 50.99 -14.69
C ASP A 214 -35.55 51.40 -15.13
N SER A 215 -34.53 50.96 -14.39
CA SER A 215 -33.12 51.38 -14.56
C SER A 215 -32.32 50.47 -15.51
N LEU A 216 -32.85 49.28 -15.90
CA LEU A 216 -32.18 48.33 -16.76
C LEU A 216 -32.72 48.33 -18.19
N SER A 217 -31.82 48.34 -19.15
CA SER A 217 -32.18 48.13 -20.54
C SER A 217 -32.57 46.69 -20.82
N GLN A 218 -33.35 46.46 -21.88
CA GLN A 218 -33.68 45.12 -22.37
C GLN A 218 -32.42 44.28 -22.69
N GLU A 219 -31.35 44.97 -23.09
CA GLU A 219 -30.07 44.33 -23.42
C GLU A 219 -29.34 43.85 -22.17
N ASP A 220 -29.34 44.64 -21.10
CA ASP A 220 -28.76 44.29 -19.79
C ASP A 220 -29.47 43.09 -19.17
N ILE A 221 -30.80 43.09 -19.22
CA ILE A 221 -31.62 41.94 -18.75
C ILE A 221 -31.28 40.69 -19.54
N THR A 222 -31.17 40.77 -20.87
CA THR A 222 -30.85 39.64 -21.73
C THR A 222 -29.46 39.10 -21.44
N GLN A 223 -28.46 39.96 -21.25
CA GLN A 223 -27.09 39.53 -20.90
C GLN A 223 -27.04 38.88 -19.54
N ALA A 224 -27.75 39.39 -18.55
CA ALA A 224 -27.81 38.84 -17.22
C ALA A 224 -28.50 37.44 -17.22
N LEU A 225 -29.62 37.29 -17.94
CA LEU A 225 -30.29 35.98 -18.10
C LEU A 225 -29.41 34.96 -18.82
N GLN A 226 -28.66 35.38 -19.85
CA GLN A 226 -27.70 34.53 -20.52
C GLN A 226 -26.56 34.08 -19.58
N ALA A 227 -26.09 34.97 -18.70
CA ALA A 227 -25.08 34.63 -17.70
C ALA A 227 -25.62 33.64 -16.67
N ILE A 228 -26.84 33.83 -16.16
CA ILE A 228 -27.53 32.90 -15.27
C ILE A 228 -27.65 31.51 -15.94
N ASN A 229 -28.13 31.48 -17.20
CA ASN A 229 -28.29 30.22 -17.93
C ASN A 229 -26.95 29.47 -18.09
N ARG A 230 -25.88 30.19 -18.49
CA ARG A 230 -24.53 29.58 -18.60
C ARG A 230 -24.04 28.99 -17.27
N ARG A 231 -24.24 29.70 -16.14
CA ARG A 231 -23.85 29.26 -14.80
C ARG A 231 -24.65 28.02 -14.34
N SER A 232 -25.98 28.07 -14.57
CA SER A 232 -26.88 26.95 -14.24
C SER A 232 -26.55 25.68 -15.03
N SER A 233 -26.30 25.83 -16.34
CA SER A 233 -25.88 24.73 -17.21
C SER A 233 -24.51 24.16 -16.79
N GLY A 234 -23.57 25.02 -16.41
CA GLY A 234 -22.28 24.61 -15.89
C GLY A 234 -22.41 23.80 -14.57
N LEU A 235 -23.30 24.25 -13.67
CA LEU A 235 -23.55 23.55 -12.41
C LEU A 235 -24.22 22.18 -12.66
N LEU A 236 -25.20 22.12 -13.56
CA LEU A 236 -25.84 20.85 -13.94
C LEU A 236 -24.83 19.85 -14.48
N HIS A 237 -23.97 20.29 -15.40
CA HIS A 237 -22.91 19.44 -15.95
C HIS A 237 -21.91 18.98 -14.89
N PHE A 238 -21.59 19.82 -13.93
CA PHE A 238 -20.74 19.47 -12.79
C PHE A 238 -21.38 18.37 -11.91
N VAL A 239 -22.69 18.50 -11.60
CA VAL A 239 -23.43 17.49 -10.80
C VAL A 239 -23.55 16.17 -11.57
N GLU A 240 -23.80 16.19 -12.87
CA GLU A 240 -23.82 14.98 -13.70
C GLU A 240 -22.48 14.27 -13.70
N ASN A 241 -21.39 15.02 -13.80
CA ASN A 241 -20.04 14.48 -13.75
C ASN A 241 -19.72 13.88 -12.38
N TYR A 242 -20.13 14.50 -11.28
CA TYR A 242 -20.02 13.95 -9.96
C TYR A 242 -20.79 12.62 -9.81
N ARG A 243 -22.00 12.56 -10.35
CA ARG A 243 -22.80 11.33 -10.36
C ARG A 243 -22.10 10.20 -11.11
N LYS A 244 -21.48 10.49 -12.26
CA LYS A 244 -20.68 9.49 -13.02
C LYS A 244 -19.52 8.94 -12.22
N LEU A 245 -18.86 9.77 -11.40
CA LEU A 245 -17.76 9.35 -10.53
C LEU A 245 -18.25 8.42 -9.40
N GLN A 246 -19.42 8.68 -8.81
CA GLN A 246 -19.98 7.87 -7.72
C GLN A 246 -20.57 6.52 -8.18
N HIS A 247 -21.04 6.44 -9.43
CA HIS A 247 -21.78 5.28 -9.93
C HIS A 247 -20.99 4.48 -10.96
N ILE A 248 -19.73 4.12 -10.67
CA ILE A 248 -19.04 3.09 -11.44
C ILE A 248 -19.58 1.75 -10.94
N SER A 249 -20.27 1.04 -11.81
CA SER A 249 -20.81 -0.29 -11.51
C SER A 249 -19.69 -1.30 -11.21
N THR A 250 -20.01 -2.33 -10.43
CA THR A 250 -19.11 -3.49 -10.28
C THR A 250 -18.83 -4.10 -11.66
N PRO A 251 -17.55 -4.39 -12.01
CA PRO A 251 -17.20 -4.95 -13.31
C PRO A 251 -17.89 -6.28 -13.57
N GLN A 252 -18.41 -6.43 -14.78
CA GLN A 252 -18.91 -7.72 -15.29
C GLN A 252 -17.78 -8.38 -16.10
N PHE A 253 -16.98 -9.18 -15.40
CA PHE A 253 -15.84 -9.84 -16.01
C PHE A 253 -16.25 -10.87 -17.05
N ALA A 254 -15.60 -10.82 -18.20
CA ALA A 254 -15.72 -11.78 -19.29
C ALA A 254 -14.37 -11.95 -19.99
N ASP A 255 -14.20 -13.07 -20.68
CA ASP A 255 -13.02 -13.30 -21.52
C ASP A 255 -13.17 -12.49 -22.80
N VAL A 256 -12.38 -11.44 -22.95
CA VAL A 256 -12.43 -10.48 -24.04
C VAL A 256 -11.17 -10.60 -24.91
N ARG A 257 -11.34 -10.65 -26.22
CA ARG A 257 -10.21 -10.59 -27.16
C ARG A 257 -9.73 -9.15 -27.31
N LEU A 258 -8.48 -8.93 -27.01
CA LEU A 258 -7.84 -7.60 -27.15
C LEU A 258 -7.82 -7.12 -28.59
N SER A 259 -7.61 -8.04 -29.54
CA SER A 259 -7.65 -7.74 -30.98
C SER A 259 -8.99 -7.17 -31.44
N GLU A 260 -10.11 -7.69 -30.91
CA GLU A 260 -11.46 -7.17 -31.21
C GLU A 260 -11.67 -5.79 -30.60
N LEU A 261 -11.33 -5.62 -29.31
CA LEU A 261 -11.45 -4.34 -28.61
C LEU A 261 -10.66 -3.23 -29.32
N ILE A 262 -9.41 -3.52 -29.70
CA ILE A 262 -8.56 -2.54 -30.41
C ILE A 262 -9.05 -2.28 -31.83
N SER A 263 -9.64 -3.28 -32.51
CA SER A 263 -10.26 -3.08 -33.81
C SER A 263 -11.42 -2.10 -33.75
N ASP A 264 -12.26 -2.18 -32.70
CA ASP A 264 -13.38 -1.24 -32.52
C ASP A 264 -12.88 0.17 -32.21
N LEU A 265 -11.84 0.29 -31.36
CA LEU A 265 -11.20 1.59 -31.10
C LEU A 265 -10.60 2.20 -32.38
N ARG A 266 -10.01 1.40 -33.27
CA ARG A 266 -9.51 1.88 -34.58
C ARG A 266 -10.61 2.45 -35.46
N GLN A 267 -11.83 1.92 -35.39
CA GLN A 267 -12.99 2.48 -36.14
C GLN A 267 -13.46 3.82 -35.52
N LEU A 268 -13.37 3.97 -34.22
CA LEU A 268 -13.73 5.22 -33.50
C LEU A 268 -12.71 6.34 -33.73
N PHE A 269 -11.45 5.99 -34.00
CA PHE A 269 -10.33 6.93 -34.20
C PHE A 269 -9.67 6.67 -35.57
N PRO A 270 -10.34 7.07 -36.68
CA PRO A 270 -9.89 6.74 -38.04
C PRO A 270 -8.77 7.62 -38.59
N GLU A 271 -8.38 8.68 -37.86
CA GLU A 271 -7.39 9.62 -38.34
C GLU A 271 -6.00 8.97 -38.46
N PRO A 272 -5.22 9.30 -39.49
CA PRO A 272 -3.97 8.58 -39.84
C PRO A 272 -2.83 8.75 -38.85
N TYR A 273 -2.96 9.69 -37.91
CA TYR A 273 -1.97 9.88 -36.84
C TYR A 273 -2.19 8.94 -35.64
N PHE A 274 -3.28 8.15 -35.61
CA PHE A 274 -3.44 7.06 -34.67
C PHE A 274 -2.78 5.78 -35.17
N ARG A 275 -1.92 5.20 -34.34
CA ARG A 275 -1.29 3.90 -34.58
C ARG A 275 -1.72 2.91 -33.51
N PHE A 276 -2.09 1.70 -33.95
CA PHE A 276 -2.51 0.62 -33.05
C PHE A 276 -1.57 -0.56 -33.25
N ASP A 277 -0.76 -0.86 -32.23
CA ASP A 277 0.28 -1.89 -32.24
C ASP A 277 -0.02 -2.95 -31.17
N ILE A 278 -0.27 -4.17 -31.61
CA ILE A 278 -0.51 -5.33 -30.75
C ILE A 278 0.65 -6.29 -30.98
N GLN A 279 1.67 -6.25 -30.14
CA GLN A 279 2.81 -7.15 -30.21
C GLN A 279 2.76 -8.12 -29.06
N GLU A 280 2.83 -9.44 -29.35
CA GLU A 280 2.96 -10.51 -28.37
C GLU A 280 1.96 -10.42 -27.19
N ALA A 281 0.80 -9.79 -27.38
CA ALA A 281 -0.25 -9.79 -26.38
C ALA A 281 -1.00 -11.11 -26.43
N GLU A 282 -1.27 -11.71 -25.28
CA GLU A 282 -2.27 -12.76 -25.22
C GLU A 282 -3.60 -12.19 -25.69
N ASP A 283 -4.26 -12.91 -26.60
CA ASP A 283 -5.43 -12.38 -27.30
C ASP A 283 -6.66 -12.29 -26.39
N THR A 284 -6.67 -13.03 -25.27
CA THR A 284 -7.82 -13.09 -24.34
C THR A 284 -7.45 -12.61 -22.95
N VAL A 285 -8.25 -11.69 -22.41
CA VAL A 285 -8.10 -11.07 -21.09
C VAL A 285 -9.42 -11.12 -20.33
N HIS A 286 -9.38 -11.38 -19.04
CA HIS A 286 -10.55 -11.43 -18.15
C HIS A 286 -10.90 -10.04 -17.62
N ILE A 287 -11.76 -9.29 -18.34
CA ILE A 287 -12.09 -7.89 -18.06
C ILE A 287 -13.58 -7.58 -18.31
N ASP A 288 -14.06 -6.47 -17.75
CA ASP A 288 -15.29 -5.83 -18.25
C ASP A 288 -14.95 -4.99 -19.49
N ARG A 289 -15.38 -5.47 -20.67
CA ARG A 289 -15.11 -4.84 -21.96
C ARG A 289 -15.54 -3.38 -21.99
N SER A 290 -16.75 -3.08 -21.53
CA SER A 290 -17.32 -1.72 -21.62
C SER A 290 -16.57 -0.72 -20.78
N GLN A 291 -16.15 -1.14 -19.58
CA GLN A 291 -15.39 -0.29 -18.68
C GLN A 291 -13.96 -0.03 -19.19
N ILE A 292 -13.26 -1.06 -19.68
CA ILE A 292 -11.90 -0.88 -20.23
C ILE A 292 -11.95 -0.09 -21.54
N GLU A 293 -12.95 -0.32 -22.41
CA GLU A 293 -13.18 0.50 -23.60
C GLU A 293 -13.35 1.97 -23.24
N GLN A 294 -14.14 2.29 -22.21
CA GLN A 294 -14.33 3.65 -21.69
C GLN A 294 -13.00 4.28 -21.25
N VAL A 295 -12.13 3.51 -20.55
CA VAL A 295 -10.80 3.97 -20.15
C VAL A 295 -9.97 4.33 -21.36
N LEU A 296 -9.90 3.44 -22.37
CA LEU A 296 -9.08 3.64 -23.55
C LEU A 296 -9.59 4.81 -24.40
N ILE A 297 -10.90 4.95 -24.59
CA ILE A 297 -11.51 6.10 -25.26
C ILE A 297 -11.14 7.41 -24.56
N ASN A 298 -11.19 7.44 -23.23
CA ASN A 298 -10.85 8.65 -22.49
C ASN A 298 -9.37 9.03 -22.65
N LEU A 299 -8.45 8.05 -22.60
CA LEU A 299 -7.03 8.29 -22.80
C LEU A 299 -6.73 8.74 -24.25
N LEU A 300 -7.34 8.10 -25.26
CA LEU A 300 -7.16 8.48 -26.66
C LEU A 300 -7.72 9.89 -26.96
N LYS A 301 -8.86 10.27 -26.37
CA LYS A 301 -9.38 11.65 -26.45
C LYS A 301 -8.45 12.66 -25.79
N ASN A 302 -7.89 12.32 -24.63
CA ASN A 302 -6.92 13.19 -23.97
C ASN A 302 -5.66 13.39 -24.82
N ALA A 303 -5.16 12.31 -25.44
CA ALA A 303 -4.04 12.35 -26.38
C ALA A 303 -4.37 13.18 -27.63
N GLN A 304 -5.56 13.03 -28.20
CA GLN A 304 -6.04 13.81 -29.37
C GLN A 304 -6.06 15.30 -29.08
N GLU A 305 -6.53 15.67 -27.89
CA GLU A 305 -6.50 17.08 -27.44
C GLU A 305 -5.08 17.60 -27.23
N ALA A 306 -4.18 16.78 -26.65
CA ALA A 306 -2.81 17.17 -26.39
C ALA A 306 -2.02 17.44 -27.68
N VAL A 307 -2.32 16.75 -28.77
CA VAL A 307 -1.66 16.93 -30.08
C VAL A 307 -2.35 17.97 -30.97
N ARG A 308 -3.38 18.68 -30.49
CA ARG A 308 -4.18 19.59 -31.33
C ARG A 308 -3.31 20.54 -32.13
N ASP A 309 -2.32 21.18 -31.47
CA ASP A 309 -1.48 22.23 -32.03
C ASP A 309 -0.13 21.71 -32.54
N VAL A 310 0.07 20.39 -32.57
CA VAL A 310 1.29 19.76 -33.08
C VAL A 310 1.22 19.60 -34.59
N LYS A 311 2.27 19.97 -35.31
CA LYS A 311 2.34 19.87 -36.78
C LYS A 311 2.33 18.41 -37.27
N GLU A 312 3.15 17.58 -36.68
CA GLU A 312 3.27 16.15 -36.98
C GLU A 312 2.68 15.35 -35.81
N LYS A 313 1.39 15.15 -35.85
CA LYS A 313 0.65 14.44 -34.80
C LYS A 313 0.98 12.96 -34.82
N ALA A 314 1.22 12.38 -33.65
CA ALA A 314 1.40 10.94 -33.49
C ALA A 314 0.80 10.50 -32.14
N ILE A 315 -0.12 9.53 -32.22
CA ILE A 315 -0.72 8.87 -31.05
C ILE A 315 -0.59 7.38 -31.28
N THR A 316 -0.01 6.66 -30.30
CA THR A 316 0.17 5.21 -30.41
C THR A 316 -0.51 4.51 -29.23
N LEU A 317 -1.41 3.58 -29.54
CA LEU A 317 -1.92 2.62 -28.57
C LEU A 317 -1.19 1.30 -28.81
N SER A 318 -0.48 0.80 -27.82
CA SER A 318 0.22 -0.49 -27.86
C SER A 318 -0.23 -1.40 -26.73
N ALA A 319 -0.30 -2.71 -26.99
CA ALA A 319 -0.60 -3.71 -25.99
C ALA A 319 0.43 -4.83 -26.07
N ARG A 320 0.93 -5.27 -24.90
CA ARG A 320 1.87 -6.39 -24.77
C ARG A 320 1.63 -7.16 -23.50
N THR A 321 1.95 -8.46 -23.49
CA THR A 321 1.92 -9.31 -22.31
C THR A 321 3.30 -9.33 -21.63
N ASP A 322 3.32 -9.08 -20.33
CA ASP A 322 4.49 -9.35 -19.49
C ASP A 322 4.28 -10.67 -18.73
N LYS A 323 4.83 -11.75 -19.31
CA LYS A 323 4.71 -13.11 -18.73
C LYS A 323 5.41 -13.26 -17.39
N SER A 324 6.42 -12.42 -17.10
CA SER A 324 7.18 -12.49 -15.84
C SER A 324 6.36 -11.98 -14.66
N GLN A 325 5.49 -11.00 -14.90
CA GLN A 325 4.64 -10.39 -13.89
C GLN A 325 3.17 -10.85 -13.97
N HIS A 326 2.80 -11.68 -14.94
CA HIS A 326 1.42 -12.09 -15.23
C HIS A 326 0.47 -10.91 -15.40
N VAL A 327 0.89 -9.92 -16.20
CA VAL A 327 0.11 -8.71 -16.47
C VAL A 327 0.09 -8.39 -17.95
N ILE A 328 -0.97 -7.73 -18.38
CA ILE A 328 -1.06 -7.09 -19.69
C ILE A 328 -0.78 -5.60 -19.52
N LEU A 329 0.13 -5.09 -20.33
CA LEU A 329 0.50 -3.70 -20.41
C LEU A 329 -0.13 -3.06 -21.64
N ILE A 330 -1.04 -2.10 -21.42
CA ILE A 330 -1.60 -1.28 -22.48
C ILE A 330 -1.07 0.13 -22.31
N LYS A 331 -0.47 0.70 -23.38
CA LYS A 331 0.08 2.05 -23.36
C LYS A 331 -0.62 2.93 -24.38
N VAL A 332 -0.93 4.15 -23.98
CA VAL A 332 -1.34 5.24 -24.87
C VAL A 332 -0.26 6.31 -24.81
N GLU A 333 0.39 6.55 -25.92
CA GLU A 333 1.49 7.50 -26.06
C GLU A 333 1.09 8.59 -27.05
N ASP A 334 1.36 9.85 -26.72
CA ASP A 334 1.17 11.02 -27.59
C ASP A 334 2.43 11.89 -27.62
N ASN A 335 2.64 12.57 -28.74
CA ASN A 335 3.70 13.56 -28.90
C ASN A 335 3.19 15.00 -28.70
N GLY A 336 2.24 15.19 -27.80
CA GLY A 336 1.61 16.48 -27.52
C GLY A 336 2.42 17.43 -26.66
N CYS A 337 1.72 18.40 -26.09
CA CYS A 337 2.33 19.44 -25.23
C CYS A 337 2.97 18.91 -23.94
N GLY A 338 2.71 17.64 -23.58
CA GLY A 338 3.18 17.05 -22.34
C GLY A 338 2.46 17.59 -21.10
N ILE A 339 2.87 17.09 -19.93
CA ILE A 339 2.34 17.46 -18.62
C ILE A 339 3.51 17.96 -17.77
N MET A 340 3.30 19.11 -17.11
CA MET A 340 4.30 19.67 -16.20
C MET A 340 4.50 18.80 -14.98
N PRO A 341 5.75 18.62 -14.49
CA PRO A 341 6.05 17.74 -13.35
C PRO A 341 5.24 18.08 -12.09
N GLU A 342 5.01 19.37 -11.83
CA GLU A 342 4.30 19.85 -10.63
C GLU A 342 2.83 19.42 -10.57
N VAL A 343 2.25 19.06 -11.72
CA VAL A 343 0.85 18.62 -11.79
C VAL A 343 0.68 17.15 -12.08
N LEU A 344 1.76 16.45 -12.44
CA LEU A 344 1.71 15.04 -12.86
C LEU A 344 1.12 14.14 -11.75
N ASP A 345 1.46 14.39 -10.49
CA ASP A 345 0.94 13.64 -9.35
C ASP A 345 -0.56 13.90 -9.09
N ARG A 346 -1.08 14.99 -9.63
CA ARG A 346 -2.45 15.47 -9.39
C ARG A 346 -3.43 15.17 -10.52
N ILE A 347 -2.97 14.70 -11.67
CA ILE A 347 -3.84 14.49 -12.85
C ILE A 347 -4.94 13.43 -12.62
N PHE A 348 -4.75 12.54 -11.64
CA PHE A 348 -5.74 11.53 -11.25
C PHE A 348 -6.64 11.98 -10.09
N VAL A 349 -6.43 13.19 -9.55
CA VAL A 349 -7.30 13.77 -8.51
C VAL A 349 -8.60 14.20 -9.17
N PRO A 350 -9.77 13.80 -8.67
CA PRO A 350 -11.06 14.20 -9.24
C PRO A 350 -11.19 15.74 -9.31
N PHE A 351 -11.80 16.23 -10.40
CA PHE A 351 -12.00 17.65 -10.72
C PHE A 351 -10.72 18.48 -10.94
N PHE A 352 -9.54 17.85 -10.87
CA PHE A 352 -8.31 18.53 -11.24
C PHE A 352 -8.20 18.59 -12.76
N THR A 353 -8.07 19.81 -13.29
CA THR A 353 -7.90 20.05 -14.73
C THR A 353 -7.06 21.30 -14.98
N THR A 354 -6.24 21.26 -16.00
CA THR A 354 -5.52 22.41 -16.55
C THR A 354 -6.21 22.98 -17.78
N LYS A 355 -7.30 22.33 -18.24
CA LYS A 355 -8.06 22.70 -19.44
C LYS A 355 -9.25 23.57 -19.07
N SER A 356 -9.53 24.64 -19.83
CA SER A 356 -10.65 25.55 -19.61
C SER A 356 -12.03 24.87 -19.69
N ASN A 357 -12.18 23.84 -20.53
CA ASN A 357 -13.43 23.10 -20.73
C ASN A 357 -13.37 21.66 -20.20
N GLY A 358 -12.32 21.30 -19.47
CA GLY A 358 -12.17 19.96 -18.93
C GLY A 358 -12.97 19.74 -17.67
N SER A 359 -13.69 18.62 -17.54
CA SER A 359 -14.41 18.25 -16.31
C SER A 359 -13.48 17.83 -15.17
N GLY A 360 -12.23 17.46 -15.47
CA GLY A 360 -11.26 16.97 -14.50
C GLY A 360 -11.59 15.58 -13.89
N ILE A 361 -12.59 14.86 -14.42
CA ILE A 361 -12.98 13.56 -13.86
C ILE A 361 -12.55 12.36 -14.70
N GLY A 362 -12.21 12.57 -15.98
CA GLY A 362 -11.92 11.48 -16.89
C GLY A 362 -10.82 10.55 -16.40
N LEU A 363 -9.67 11.11 -16.00
CA LEU A 363 -8.55 10.32 -15.51
C LEU A 363 -8.83 9.67 -14.15
N SER A 364 -9.59 10.31 -13.28
CA SER A 364 -9.99 9.71 -11.99
C SER A 364 -10.94 8.52 -12.18
N ILE A 365 -11.87 8.59 -13.14
CA ILE A 365 -12.71 7.45 -13.57
C ILE A 365 -11.84 6.33 -14.13
N CYS A 366 -10.84 6.64 -14.99
CA CYS A 366 -9.92 5.64 -15.51
C CYS A 366 -9.19 4.91 -14.37
N ARG A 367 -8.66 5.65 -13.38
CA ARG A 367 -7.97 5.06 -12.23
C ARG A 367 -8.88 4.15 -11.42
N GLN A 368 -10.12 4.55 -11.18
CA GLN A 368 -11.08 3.78 -10.42
C GLN A 368 -11.50 2.49 -11.16
N ILE A 369 -11.80 2.58 -12.46
CA ILE A 369 -12.11 1.40 -13.27
C ILE A 369 -10.94 0.41 -13.28
N VAL A 370 -9.72 0.89 -13.55
CA VAL A 370 -8.53 0.02 -13.59
C VAL A 370 -8.28 -0.62 -12.22
N SER A 371 -8.49 0.11 -11.13
CA SER A 371 -8.38 -0.42 -9.76
C SER A 371 -9.42 -1.51 -9.46
N LEU A 372 -10.67 -1.35 -9.93
CA LEU A 372 -11.72 -2.38 -9.82
C LEU A 372 -11.37 -3.67 -10.59
N HIS A 373 -10.54 -3.57 -11.63
CA HIS A 373 -9.98 -4.71 -12.35
C HIS A 373 -8.72 -5.30 -11.71
N GLY A 374 -8.32 -4.83 -10.51
CA GLY A 374 -7.08 -5.26 -9.84
C GLY A 374 -5.80 -4.74 -10.51
N GLY A 375 -5.95 -3.79 -11.43
CA GLY A 375 -4.85 -3.21 -12.19
C GLY A 375 -4.33 -1.89 -11.63
N THR A 376 -3.37 -1.30 -12.33
CA THR A 376 -2.82 0.03 -12.04
C THR A 376 -2.73 0.88 -13.30
N ILE A 377 -2.92 2.19 -13.17
CA ILE A 377 -2.68 3.17 -14.23
C ILE A 377 -1.63 4.18 -13.76
N THR A 378 -0.63 4.40 -14.60
CA THR A 378 0.45 5.37 -14.36
C THR A 378 0.61 6.29 -15.54
N ALA A 379 1.19 7.47 -15.32
CA ALA A 379 1.51 8.42 -16.36
C ALA A 379 2.98 8.85 -16.25
N SER A 380 3.66 8.95 -17.37
CA SER A 380 4.96 9.59 -17.49
C SER A 380 4.91 10.64 -18.60
N SER A 381 5.51 11.79 -18.38
CA SER A 381 5.47 12.87 -19.39
C SER A 381 6.73 13.69 -19.37
N THR A 382 7.08 14.20 -20.55
CA THR A 382 8.13 15.19 -20.75
C THR A 382 7.49 16.42 -21.39
N PRO A 383 7.47 17.59 -20.74
CA PRO A 383 6.86 18.80 -21.27
C PRO A 383 7.38 19.13 -22.66
N GLY A 384 6.48 19.45 -23.58
CA GLY A 384 6.78 19.79 -24.97
C GLY A 384 7.25 18.62 -25.85
N LYS A 385 7.22 17.36 -25.35
CA LYS A 385 7.69 16.21 -26.12
C LYS A 385 6.67 15.09 -26.21
N GLN A 386 6.24 14.54 -25.08
CA GLN A 386 5.37 13.36 -25.07
C GLN A 386 4.69 13.14 -23.74
N THR A 387 3.57 12.41 -23.79
CA THR A 387 2.93 11.80 -22.61
C THR A 387 2.67 10.33 -22.87
N VAL A 388 2.92 9.48 -21.87
CA VAL A 388 2.65 8.04 -21.92
C VAL A 388 1.80 7.67 -20.72
N PHE A 389 0.58 7.19 -20.98
CA PHE A 389 -0.24 6.50 -19.98
C PHE A 389 -0.03 4.99 -20.12
N THR A 390 0.22 4.33 -18.99
CA THR A 390 0.42 2.88 -18.93
C THR A 390 -0.60 2.25 -18.01
N LEU A 391 -1.41 1.33 -18.56
CA LEU A 391 -2.32 0.46 -17.83
C LEU A 391 -1.64 -0.88 -17.61
N GLN A 392 -1.74 -1.41 -16.39
CA GLN A 392 -1.36 -2.78 -16.06
C GLN A 392 -2.61 -3.50 -15.59
N LEU A 393 -2.99 -4.56 -16.24
CA LEU A 393 -4.14 -5.41 -15.89
C LEU A 393 -3.64 -6.82 -15.57
N PRO A 394 -4.13 -7.48 -14.51
CA PRO A 394 -3.81 -8.88 -14.25
C PRO A 394 -4.35 -9.78 -15.38
N MET A 395 -3.64 -10.90 -15.62
CA MET A 395 -4.03 -11.91 -16.58
C MET A 395 -4.96 -12.93 -15.95
#